data_75665e244c85cf8815f6345d788cafb2
#
_entry.id   75665e244c85cf8815f6345d788cafb2
#
_cell.length_a   1.000
_cell.length_b   1.000
_cell.length_c   1.000
_cell.angle_alpha   90.00
_cell.angle_beta   90.00
_cell.angle_gamma   90.00
#
_symmetry.space_group_name_H-M   'P 1'
#
loop_
_entity.id
_entity.type
_entity.pdbx_description
1 polymer ?
#
loop_
_entity_poly.entity_id
_entity_poly.type
_entity_poly.pdbx_seq_one_letter_code
_entity_poly.pdbx_strand_id
1 'polypeptide(L)'
;KVGVCLATSGPGATNLVTGIATACMDSVPVVAITCNVGTALLGKDSFQEVDIAGIVMPVTKHSYIVKDVTKLADTIRKAFIIAKSGRPGPVLVDVPKDVTAAKCEYIRHTITAVEPKVDTIRPKDVDTAAQMIAAAKKPFIFVGGGAVIADASEEVRALAHKIQAPVCDSLMGKGAFSGEDELYTGPVGMHGTKTSNYAMCECDLLITLGARFS
;
A
#
# COMPACT_ATOMS: atom_id res chain seq x y z
N LYS A 1 10.57 -2.65 -1.60
CA LYS A 1 11.08 -3.17 -0.30
C LYS A 1 10.10 -2.79 0.79
N VAL A 2 9.97 -3.62 1.87
CA VAL A 2 9.16 -3.27 3.04
C VAL A 2 9.99 -2.38 3.95
N GLY A 3 9.42 -1.24 4.36
CA GLY A 3 9.98 -0.39 5.40
C GLY A 3 9.83 -1.03 6.77
N VAL A 4 10.78 -0.76 7.68
CA VAL A 4 10.71 -1.20 9.08
C VAL A 4 10.97 0.00 9.98
N CYS A 5 10.12 0.21 10.97
CA CYS A 5 10.36 1.17 12.03
C CYS A 5 10.24 0.50 13.39
N LEU A 6 10.98 1.00 14.36
CA LEU A 6 11.02 0.50 15.73
C LEU A 6 10.82 1.67 16.69
N ALA A 7 9.93 1.51 17.67
CA ALA A 7 9.69 2.52 18.69
C ALA A 7 9.48 1.90 20.07
N THR A 8 9.79 2.66 21.11
CA THR A 8 9.47 2.29 22.49
C THR A 8 7.97 2.38 22.76
N SER A 9 7.54 1.92 23.93
CA SER A 9 6.15 1.97 24.40
C SER A 9 5.61 3.40 24.58
N GLY A 10 4.32 3.51 24.77
CA GLY A 10 3.64 4.77 25.09
C GLY A 10 3.85 5.83 24.01
N PRO A 11 4.45 6.98 24.35
CA PRO A 11 4.61 8.11 23.43
C PRO A 11 5.48 7.76 22.20
N GLY A 12 6.44 6.84 22.34
CA GLY A 12 7.22 6.36 21.19
C GLY A 12 6.34 5.65 20.17
N ALA A 13 5.49 4.75 20.62
CA ALA A 13 4.55 4.01 19.77
C ALA A 13 3.49 4.95 19.15
N THR A 14 2.90 5.86 19.92
CA THR A 14 1.87 6.79 19.43
C THR A 14 2.40 7.78 18.41
N ASN A 15 3.68 8.16 18.47
CA ASN A 15 4.31 9.02 17.46
C ASN A 15 4.39 8.37 16.07
N LEU A 16 4.28 7.04 15.96
CA LEU A 16 4.25 6.35 14.67
C LEU A 16 2.87 6.40 14.00
N VAL A 17 1.79 6.72 14.72
CA VAL A 17 0.40 6.60 14.24
C VAL A 17 0.17 7.40 12.96
N THR A 18 0.62 8.65 12.90
CA THR A 18 0.48 9.49 11.71
C THR A 18 1.21 8.86 10.51
N GLY A 19 2.44 8.39 10.69
CA GLY A 19 3.20 7.72 9.62
C GLY A 19 2.57 6.40 9.17
N ILE A 20 2.03 5.62 10.11
CA ILE A 20 1.30 4.38 9.81
C ILE A 20 0.03 4.69 9.01
N ALA A 21 -0.75 5.70 9.41
CA ALA A 21 -1.95 6.12 8.69
C ALA A 21 -1.62 6.58 7.26
N THR A 22 -0.59 7.38 7.09
CA THR A 22 -0.09 7.81 5.78
C THR A 22 0.31 6.60 4.92
N ALA A 23 1.09 5.67 5.47
CA ALA A 23 1.49 4.45 4.76
C ALA A 23 0.27 3.60 4.33
N CYS A 24 -0.78 3.55 5.17
CA CYS A 24 -2.03 2.87 4.82
C CYS A 24 -2.74 3.54 3.65
N MET A 25 -2.85 4.86 3.67
CA MET A 25 -3.52 5.62 2.61
C MET A 25 -2.75 5.52 1.28
N ASP A 26 -1.42 5.55 1.33
CA ASP A 26 -0.55 5.53 0.15
C ASP A 26 -0.19 4.11 -0.32
N SER A 27 -0.71 3.08 0.34
CA SER A 27 -0.43 1.68 0.02
C SER A 27 1.06 1.32 0.14
N VAL A 28 1.75 1.89 1.13
CA VAL A 28 3.17 1.64 1.39
C VAL A 28 3.32 0.48 2.38
N PRO A 29 4.05 -0.59 2.04
CA PRO A 29 4.27 -1.71 2.95
C PRO A 29 5.28 -1.33 4.04
N VAL A 30 4.83 -1.33 5.30
CA VAL A 30 5.65 -1.03 6.48
C VAL A 30 5.37 -2.08 7.56
N VAL A 31 6.39 -2.54 8.24
CA VAL A 31 6.29 -3.28 9.49
C VAL A 31 6.73 -2.37 10.63
N ALA A 32 5.77 -1.93 11.43
CA ALA A 32 6.01 -1.14 12.62
C ALA A 32 6.15 -2.07 13.83
N ILE A 33 7.31 -2.05 14.48
CA ILE A 33 7.59 -2.83 15.69
C ILE A 33 7.57 -1.87 16.87
N THR A 34 6.63 -2.08 17.79
CA THR A 34 6.54 -1.31 19.01
C THR A 34 6.86 -2.17 20.22
N CYS A 35 7.34 -1.54 21.27
CA CYS A 35 7.49 -2.20 22.56
C CYS A 35 6.30 -1.86 23.47
N ASN A 36 6.04 -2.70 24.45
CA ASN A 36 5.03 -2.44 25.46
C ASN A 36 5.53 -2.80 26.86
N VAL A 37 4.76 -2.46 27.88
CA VAL A 37 5.01 -2.93 29.25
C VAL A 37 4.99 -4.46 29.31
N GLY A 38 5.49 -5.05 30.39
CA GLY A 38 5.44 -6.51 30.55
C GLY A 38 4.01 -7.06 30.49
N THR A 39 3.84 -8.29 30.02
CA THR A 39 2.53 -8.92 29.81
C THR A 39 1.61 -8.88 31.06
N ALA A 40 2.16 -8.97 32.26
CA ALA A 40 1.41 -8.89 33.50
C ALA A 40 0.83 -7.50 33.81
N LEU A 41 1.30 -6.46 33.11
CA LEU A 41 0.88 -5.07 33.31
C LEU A 41 -0.04 -4.57 32.19
N LEU A 42 -0.24 -5.33 31.11
CA LEU A 42 -1.12 -4.95 30.01
C LEU A 42 -2.57 -4.78 30.49
N GLY A 43 -3.20 -3.67 30.13
CA GLY A 43 -4.56 -3.30 30.52
C GLY A 43 -4.70 -2.82 31.96
N LYS A 44 -3.61 -2.33 32.60
CA LYS A 44 -3.60 -1.85 33.98
C LYS A 44 -3.22 -0.37 34.13
N ASP A 45 -3.24 0.38 33.04
CA ASP A 45 -2.87 1.81 33.00
C ASP A 45 -1.46 2.06 33.59
N SER A 46 -0.52 1.16 33.29
CA SER A 46 0.85 1.25 33.77
C SER A 46 1.58 2.42 33.10
N PHE A 47 2.71 2.85 33.70
CA PHE A 47 3.52 3.94 33.15
C PHE A 47 3.95 3.65 31.70
N GLN A 48 3.63 4.57 30.79
CA GLN A 48 3.86 4.45 29.34
C GLN A 48 3.20 3.23 28.68
N GLU A 49 2.16 2.68 29.26
CA GLU A 49 1.30 1.74 28.60
C GLU A 49 0.35 2.48 27.64
N VAL A 50 0.11 1.88 26.49
CA VAL A 50 -0.91 2.30 25.53
C VAL A 50 -1.37 1.11 24.71
N ASP A 51 -2.67 1.00 24.45
CA ASP A 51 -3.18 0.02 23.49
C ASP A 51 -2.92 0.47 22.04
N ILE A 52 -1.64 0.43 21.67
CA ILE A 52 -1.22 0.83 20.32
C ILE A 52 -1.87 -0.05 19.24
N ALA A 53 -2.10 -1.32 19.52
CA ALA A 53 -2.74 -2.24 18.58
C ALA A 53 -4.19 -1.81 18.28
N GLY A 54 -4.94 -1.40 19.31
CA GLY A 54 -6.27 -0.84 19.15
C GLY A 54 -6.28 0.49 18.42
N ILE A 55 -5.35 1.40 18.77
CA ILE A 55 -5.25 2.73 18.14
C ILE A 55 -4.99 2.63 16.62
N VAL A 56 -4.11 1.73 16.18
CA VAL A 56 -3.76 1.62 14.76
C VAL A 56 -4.62 0.64 13.98
N MET A 57 -5.53 -0.07 14.62
CA MET A 57 -6.38 -1.08 13.99
C MET A 57 -7.05 -0.58 12.69
N PRO A 58 -7.68 0.61 12.65
CA PRO A 58 -8.35 1.11 11.45
C PRO A 58 -7.39 1.54 10.33
N VAL A 59 -6.10 1.71 10.62
CA VAL A 59 -5.08 2.21 9.68
C VAL A 59 -3.96 1.21 9.43
N THR A 60 -4.16 -0.06 9.78
CA THR A 60 -3.22 -1.16 9.50
C THR A 60 -3.93 -2.31 8.80
N LYS A 61 -3.18 -3.10 8.05
CA LYS A 61 -3.70 -4.37 7.49
C LYS A 61 -3.89 -5.42 8.57
N HIS A 62 -3.04 -5.39 9.58
CA HIS A 62 -3.13 -6.24 10.76
C HIS A 62 -2.28 -5.68 11.90
N SER A 63 -2.68 -5.97 13.14
CA SER A 63 -1.91 -5.65 14.33
C SER A 63 -1.76 -6.89 15.22
N TYR A 64 -0.57 -7.09 15.74
CA TYR A 64 -0.21 -8.20 16.63
C TYR A 64 0.25 -7.67 17.97
N ILE A 65 -0.13 -8.38 19.05
CA ILE A 65 0.51 -8.29 20.36
C ILE A 65 1.15 -9.66 20.64
N VAL A 66 2.47 -9.72 20.68
CA VAL A 66 3.22 -10.97 20.83
C VAL A 66 3.48 -11.26 22.30
N LYS A 67 2.70 -12.14 22.91
CA LYS A 67 2.82 -12.50 24.34
C LYS A 67 3.69 -13.73 24.60
N ASP A 68 4.24 -14.35 23.57
CA ASP A 68 5.03 -15.60 23.63
C ASP A 68 6.25 -15.45 22.71
N VAL A 69 7.45 -15.50 23.29
CA VAL A 69 8.70 -15.36 22.55
C VAL A 69 8.88 -16.42 21.46
N THR A 70 8.35 -17.64 21.66
CA THR A 70 8.45 -18.72 20.66
C THR A 70 7.72 -18.40 19.37
N LYS A 71 6.75 -17.49 19.42
CA LYS A 71 5.94 -17.04 18.26
C LYS A 71 6.47 -15.77 17.61
N LEU A 72 7.44 -15.08 18.24
CA LEU A 72 7.89 -13.76 17.76
C LEU A 72 8.43 -13.82 16.34
N ALA A 73 9.32 -14.77 16.05
CA ALA A 73 9.94 -14.89 14.73
C ALA A 73 8.91 -15.15 13.62
N ASP A 74 7.95 -16.04 13.87
CA ASP A 74 6.89 -16.37 12.92
C ASP A 74 5.91 -15.20 12.73
N THR A 75 5.60 -14.48 13.80
CA THR A 75 4.75 -13.28 13.73
C THR A 75 5.41 -12.19 12.87
N ILE A 76 6.71 -11.94 13.07
CA ILE A 76 7.44 -10.99 12.23
C ILE A 76 7.42 -11.42 10.76
N ARG A 77 7.68 -12.71 10.44
CA ARG A 77 7.59 -13.20 9.05
C ARG A 77 6.19 -12.98 8.45
N LYS A 78 5.14 -13.31 9.20
CA LYS A 78 3.75 -13.08 8.78
C LYS A 78 3.47 -11.61 8.54
N ALA A 79 3.98 -10.72 9.39
CA ALA A 79 3.83 -9.28 9.24
C ALA A 79 4.40 -8.79 7.88
N PHE A 80 5.59 -9.25 7.50
CA PHE A 80 6.18 -8.93 6.19
C PHE A 80 5.36 -9.50 5.02
N ILE A 81 4.82 -10.70 5.14
CA ILE A 81 3.96 -11.32 4.12
C ILE A 81 2.68 -10.49 3.97
N ILE A 82 2.00 -10.19 5.08
CA ILE A 82 0.76 -9.41 5.06
C ILE A 82 0.99 -8.00 4.51
N ALA A 83 2.08 -7.33 4.90
CA ALA A 83 2.40 -6.00 4.43
C ALA A 83 2.51 -5.93 2.89
N LYS A 84 3.02 -6.99 2.25
CA LYS A 84 3.18 -7.09 0.79
C LYS A 84 1.97 -7.65 0.05
N SER A 85 1.15 -8.48 0.70
CA SER A 85 0.07 -9.23 0.03
C SER A 85 -1.05 -8.32 -0.45
N GLY A 86 -1.63 -8.60 -1.62
CA GLY A 86 -2.72 -7.81 -2.20
C GLY A 86 -2.34 -6.33 -2.30
N ARG A 87 -3.24 -5.43 -1.86
CA ARG A 87 -2.88 -4.02 -1.69
C ARG A 87 -1.83 -3.90 -0.58
N PRO A 88 -0.62 -3.38 -0.84
CA PRO A 88 0.39 -3.17 0.20
C PRO A 88 -0.09 -2.22 1.29
N GLY A 89 0.47 -2.36 2.50
CA GLY A 89 0.12 -1.47 3.61
C GLY A 89 0.82 -1.86 4.90
N PRO A 90 0.66 -1.05 5.96
CA PRO A 90 1.35 -1.24 7.23
C PRO A 90 0.79 -2.39 8.06
N VAL A 91 1.68 -3.01 8.83
CA VAL A 91 1.36 -4.01 9.87
C VAL A 91 2.08 -3.61 11.14
N LEU A 92 1.40 -3.70 12.28
CA LEU A 92 1.99 -3.48 13.60
C LEU A 92 2.33 -4.80 14.26
N VAL A 93 3.49 -4.84 14.94
CA VAL A 93 3.90 -5.93 15.83
C VAL A 93 4.31 -5.31 17.17
N ASP A 94 3.44 -5.41 18.17
CA ASP A 94 3.69 -4.92 19.52
C ASP A 94 4.29 -6.02 20.39
N VAL A 95 5.45 -5.74 21.03
CA VAL A 95 6.24 -6.74 21.74
C VAL A 95 6.43 -6.30 23.20
N PRO A 96 5.76 -6.96 24.17
CA PRO A 96 5.96 -6.69 25.60
C PRO A 96 7.40 -6.87 26.07
N LYS A 97 7.80 -6.11 27.10
CA LYS A 97 9.16 -6.07 27.63
C LYS A 97 9.68 -7.44 28.08
N ASP A 98 8.87 -8.24 28.73
CA ASP A 98 9.24 -9.59 29.19
C ASP A 98 9.47 -10.55 28.01
N VAL A 99 8.75 -10.40 26.91
CA VAL A 99 8.97 -11.15 25.66
C VAL A 99 10.30 -10.76 25.02
N THR A 100 10.66 -9.47 25.00
CA THR A 100 11.96 -9.02 24.46
C THR A 100 13.14 -9.53 25.29
N ALA A 101 12.97 -9.77 26.60
CA ALA A 101 14.00 -10.30 27.49
C ALA A 101 14.06 -11.84 27.54
N ALA A 102 13.02 -12.51 27.06
CA ALA A 102 12.92 -13.96 27.11
C ALA A 102 13.86 -14.62 26.09
N LYS A 103 14.25 -15.88 26.40
CA LYS A 103 15.08 -16.71 25.53
C LYS A 103 14.27 -17.88 25.00
N CYS A 104 14.44 -18.21 23.73
CA CYS A 104 13.88 -19.41 23.14
C CYS A 104 14.86 -19.99 22.11
N GLU A 105 14.65 -21.25 21.75
CA GLU A 105 15.33 -21.86 20.63
C GLU A 105 14.82 -21.24 19.32
N TYR A 106 15.73 -20.84 18.45
CA TYR A 106 15.39 -20.24 17.15
C TYR A 106 15.60 -21.26 16.04
N ILE A 107 14.52 -21.59 15.35
CA ILE A 107 14.55 -22.41 14.14
C ILE A 107 14.39 -21.51 12.92
N ARG A 108 15.40 -21.53 12.04
CA ARG A 108 15.35 -20.75 10.79
C ARG A 108 14.41 -21.45 9.80
N HIS A 109 13.35 -20.74 9.41
CA HIS A 109 12.46 -21.19 8.34
C HIS A 109 12.78 -20.47 7.03
N THR A 110 12.61 -21.16 5.91
CA THR A 110 12.69 -20.53 4.58
C THR A 110 11.49 -19.62 4.38
N ILE A 111 11.75 -18.39 3.95
CA ILE A 111 10.69 -17.44 3.62
C ILE A 111 10.16 -17.78 2.23
N THR A 112 8.87 -18.10 2.13
CA THR A 112 8.20 -18.22 0.84
C THR A 112 7.93 -16.83 0.28
N ALA A 113 8.32 -16.59 -0.96
CA ALA A 113 7.97 -15.35 -1.65
C ALA A 113 6.45 -15.21 -1.76
N VAL A 114 5.96 -13.96 -1.67
CA VAL A 114 4.55 -13.67 -1.96
C VAL A 114 4.43 -13.50 -3.47
N GLU A 115 3.87 -14.49 -4.13
CA GLU A 115 3.60 -14.42 -5.56
C GLU A 115 2.39 -13.52 -5.82
N PRO A 116 2.44 -12.64 -6.83
CA PRO A 116 1.26 -11.89 -7.27
C PRO A 116 0.18 -12.85 -7.77
N LYS A 117 -1.07 -12.62 -7.38
CA LYS A 117 -2.19 -13.37 -7.93
C LYS A 117 -2.57 -12.78 -9.29
N VAL A 118 -2.10 -13.39 -10.36
CA VAL A 118 -2.46 -13.03 -11.77
C VAL A 118 -3.51 -13.95 -12.39
N ASP A 119 -3.90 -14.99 -11.68
CA ASP A 119 -4.89 -16.00 -12.09
C ASP A 119 -6.35 -15.50 -12.11
N THR A 120 -6.56 -14.26 -11.68
CA THR A 120 -7.88 -13.62 -11.67
C THR A 120 -8.23 -12.89 -12.96
N ILE A 121 -7.29 -12.76 -13.91
CA ILE A 121 -7.51 -12.10 -15.20
C ILE A 121 -8.22 -13.06 -16.14
N ARG A 122 -9.45 -12.73 -16.52
CA ARG A 122 -10.22 -13.55 -17.48
C ARG A 122 -10.05 -12.98 -18.90
N PRO A 123 -9.71 -13.81 -19.90
CA PRO A 123 -9.57 -13.36 -21.30
C PRO A 123 -10.77 -12.57 -21.79
N LYS A 124 -11.99 -13.01 -21.45
CA LYS A 124 -13.22 -12.30 -21.82
C LYS A 124 -13.29 -10.87 -21.31
N ASP A 125 -12.75 -10.58 -20.12
CA ASP A 125 -12.74 -9.22 -19.57
C ASP A 125 -11.76 -8.34 -20.34
N VAL A 126 -10.63 -8.91 -20.77
CA VAL A 126 -9.65 -8.21 -21.62
C VAL A 126 -10.24 -7.89 -22.99
N ASP A 127 -10.94 -8.87 -23.61
CA ASP A 127 -11.63 -8.66 -24.88
C ASP A 127 -12.71 -7.56 -24.78
N THR A 128 -13.47 -7.58 -23.67
CA THR A 128 -14.49 -6.55 -23.42
C THR A 128 -13.86 -5.16 -23.29
N ALA A 129 -12.78 -5.04 -22.53
CA ALA A 129 -12.06 -3.77 -22.38
C ALA A 129 -11.49 -3.29 -23.72
N ALA A 130 -10.92 -4.18 -24.52
CA ALA A 130 -10.42 -3.85 -25.86
C ALA A 130 -11.53 -3.34 -26.80
N GLN A 131 -12.72 -3.96 -26.75
CA GLN A 131 -13.87 -3.50 -27.53
C GLN A 131 -14.36 -2.13 -27.10
N MET A 132 -14.42 -1.87 -25.78
CA MET A 132 -14.79 -0.54 -25.25
C MET A 132 -13.79 0.55 -25.71
N ILE A 133 -12.49 0.23 -25.63
CA ILE A 133 -11.43 1.15 -26.08
C ILE A 133 -11.54 1.41 -27.60
N ALA A 134 -11.76 0.37 -28.40
CA ALA A 134 -11.89 0.51 -29.85
C ALA A 134 -13.13 1.34 -30.27
N ALA A 135 -14.19 1.33 -29.46
CA ALA A 135 -15.41 2.09 -29.73
C ALA A 135 -15.34 3.55 -29.25
N ALA A 136 -14.42 3.88 -28.34
CA ALA A 136 -14.31 5.20 -27.75
C ALA A 136 -13.80 6.23 -28.78
N LYS A 137 -14.36 7.44 -28.71
CA LYS A 137 -13.96 8.58 -29.56
C LYS A 137 -13.05 9.56 -28.81
N LYS A 138 -13.18 9.60 -27.49
CA LYS A 138 -12.41 10.48 -26.61
C LYS A 138 -11.90 9.68 -25.40
N PRO A 139 -11.06 8.64 -25.62
CA PRO A 139 -10.50 7.88 -24.51
C PRO A 139 -9.55 8.76 -23.70
N PHE A 140 -9.56 8.61 -22.38
CA PHE A 140 -8.67 9.30 -21.46
C PHE A 140 -8.10 8.30 -20.44
N ILE A 141 -6.81 8.37 -20.17
CA ILE A 141 -6.13 7.43 -19.25
C ILE A 141 -5.83 8.14 -17.93
N PHE A 142 -6.25 7.53 -16.83
CA PHE A 142 -5.94 7.95 -15.47
C PHE A 142 -5.02 6.93 -14.79
N VAL A 143 -3.79 7.34 -14.48
CA VAL A 143 -2.77 6.46 -13.91
C VAL A 143 -2.60 6.72 -12.42
N GLY A 144 -2.62 5.66 -11.63
CA GLY A 144 -2.42 5.70 -10.19
C GLY A 144 -1.16 5.00 -9.71
N GLY A 145 -0.93 5.02 -8.40
CA GLY A 145 0.24 4.42 -7.75
C GLY A 145 0.38 2.90 -7.98
N GLY A 146 -0.71 2.21 -8.30
CA GLY A 146 -0.67 0.78 -8.65
C GLY A 146 0.15 0.49 -9.91
N ALA A 147 0.15 1.39 -10.90
CA ALA A 147 0.98 1.26 -12.09
C ALA A 147 2.48 1.41 -11.76
N VAL A 148 2.82 2.35 -10.85
CA VAL A 148 4.20 2.50 -10.33
C VAL A 148 4.64 1.25 -9.56
N ILE A 149 3.77 0.71 -8.69
CA ILE A 149 4.06 -0.49 -7.90
C ILE A 149 4.26 -1.72 -8.79
N ALA A 150 3.51 -1.80 -9.91
CA ALA A 150 3.60 -2.89 -10.87
C ALA A 150 4.76 -2.73 -11.88
N ASP A 151 5.48 -1.60 -11.84
CA ASP A 151 6.52 -1.26 -12.82
C ASP A 151 6.02 -1.30 -14.28
N ALA A 152 4.78 -0.80 -14.48
CA ALA A 152 4.03 -0.91 -15.75
C ALA A 152 4.13 0.35 -16.62
N SER A 153 5.17 1.16 -16.45
CA SER A 153 5.31 2.47 -17.14
C SER A 153 5.39 2.31 -18.67
N GLU A 154 6.13 1.30 -19.14
CA GLU A 154 6.29 1.05 -20.57
C GLU A 154 4.98 0.57 -21.22
N GLU A 155 4.22 -0.30 -20.52
CA GLU A 155 2.93 -0.79 -20.99
C GLU A 155 1.89 0.34 -21.04
N VAL A 156 1.89 1.22 -20.03
CA VAL A 156 1.03 2.42 -20.02
C VAL A 156 1.34 3.31 -21.20
N ARG A 157 2.62 3.56 -21.46
CA ARG A 157 3.08 4.37 -22.59
C ARG A 157 2.68 3.74 -23.92
N ALA A 158 2.94 2.44 -24.07
CA ALA A 158 2.59 1.71 -25.29
C ALA A 158 1.08 1.76 -25.58
N LEU A 159 0.25 1.58 -24.54
CA LEU A 159 -1.20 1.71 -24.66
C LEU A 159 -1.61 3.11 -25.07
N ALA A 160 -1.13 4.16 -24.38
CA ALA A 160 -1.48 5.55 -24.63
C ALA A 160 -1.17 5.94 -26.09
N HIS A 161 0.03 5.64 -26.55
CA HIS A 161 0.42 5.92 -27.94
C HIS A 161 -0.34 5.09 -28.97
N LYS A 162 -0.66 3.82 -28.66
CA LYS A 162 -1.42 2.96 -29.57
C LYS A 162 -2.83 3.48 -29.82
N ILE A 163 -3.48 4.03 -28.78
CA ILE A 163 -4.87 4.53 -28.89
C ILE A 163 -4.94 6.06 -28.98
N GLN A 164 -3.79 6.75 -28.98
CA GLN A 164 -3.69 8.22 -29.02
C GLN A 164 -4.52 8.88 -27.91
N ALA A 165 -4.49 8.29 -26.70
CA ALA A 165 -5.22 8.79 -25.55
C ALA A 165 -4.34 9.67 -24.66
N PRO A 166 -4.78 10.89 -24.31
CA PRO A 166 -4.09 11.68 -23.29
C PRO A 166 -4.07 10.98 -21.93
N VAL A 167 -3.04 11.28 -21.14
CA VAL A 167 -2.78 10.63 -19.86
C VAL A 167 -2.70 11.66 -18.74
N CYS A 168 -3.42 11.41 -17.66
CA CYS A 168 -3.25 12.12 -16.40
C CYS A 168 -2.84 11.16 -15.28
N ASP A 169 -2.29 11.70 -14.20
CA ASP A 169 -1.91 10.92 -13.04
C ASP A 169 -2.60 11.39 -11.74
N SER A 170 -2.63 10.48 -10.77
CA SER A 170 -2.83 10.83 -9.36
C SER A 170 -1.48 11.22 -8.75
N LEU A 171 -1.50 11.83 -7.54
CA LEU A 171 -0.26 12.14 -6.83
C LEU A 171 0.64 10.89 -6.67
N MET A 172 0.06 9.75 -6.32
CA MET A 172 0.79 8.48 -6.17
C MET A 172 1.12 7.80 -7.50
N GLY A 173 0.48 8.20 -8.59
CA GLY A 173 0.78 7.75 -9.96
C GLY A 173 1.89 8.51 -10.65
N LYS A 174 2.39 9.57 -10.02
CA LYS A 174 3.44 10.40 -10.59
C LYS A 174 4.70 9.59 -10.84
N GLY A 175 5.20 9.70 -12.08
CA GLY A 175 6.35 8.90 -12.55
C GLY A 175 5.97 7.62 -13.29
N ALA A 176 4.70 7.19 -13.30
CA ALA A 176 4.24 6.09 -14.13
C ALA A 176 4.14 6.45 -15.62
N PHE A 177 4.05 7.73 -15.93
CA PHE A 177 4.07 8.25 -17.30
C PHE A 177 4.98 9.47 -17.36
N SER A 178 5.77 9.60 -18.42
CA SER A 178 6.74 10.71 -18.56
C SER A 178 6.03 12.06 -18.66
N GLY A 179 6.48 13.03 -17.88
CA GLY A 179 6.01 14.41 -17.96
C GLY A 179 6.46 15.14 -19.23
N GLU A 180 7.39 14.59 -19.99
CA GLU A 180 7.89 15.12 -21.26
C GLU A 180 7.14 14.53 -22.48
N ASP A 181 6.29 13.52 -22.25
CA ASP A 181 5.51 12.91 -23.32
C ASP A 181 4.38 13.84 -23.76
N GLU A 182 4.16 13.95 -25.07
CA GLU A 182 3.15 14.83 -25.67
C GLU A 182 1.72 14.51 -25.25
N LEU A 183 1.46 13.27 -24.85
CA LEU A 183 0.14 12.83 -24.36
C LEU A 183 -0.07 13.12 -22.86
N TYR A 184 0.96 13.58 -22.13
CA TYR A 184 0.81 13.87 -20.72
C TYR A 184 0.10 15.20 -20.45
N THR A 185 -0.98 15.18 -19.71
CA THR A 185 -1.80 16.36 -19.39
C THR A 185 -1.59 16.91 -17.98
N GLY A 186 -0.81 16.20 -17.15
CA GLY A 186 -0.56 16.58 -15.76
C GLY A 186 -1.47 15.86 -14.76
N PRO A 187 -1.35 16.15 -13.47
CA PRO A 187 -2.19 15.55 -12.43
C PRO A 187 -3.66 16.00 -12.57
N VAL A 188 -4.57 15.12 -12.08
CA VAL A 188 -6.01 15.42 -11.98
C VAL A 188 -6.43 15.68 -10.54
N GLY A 189 -7.52 16.38 -10.33
CA GLY A 189 -8.12 16.66 -9.04
C GLY A 189 -8.04 18.14 -8.62
N MET A 190 -8.22 18.40 -7.32
CA MET A 190 -8.28 19.76 -6.75
C MET A 190 -7.03 20.60 -7.05
N HIS A 191 -5.86 19.97 -7.03
CA HIS A 191 -4.57 20.59 -7.34
C HIS A 191 -4.05 20.18 -8.73
N GLY A 192 -4.94 19.62 -9.57
CA GLY A 192 -4.61 19.17 -10.90
C GLY A 192 -4.56 20.29 -11.94
N THR A 193 -4.10 19.92 -13.14
CA THR A 193 -4.10 20.85 -14.26
C THR A 193 -5.53 21.07 -14.77
N LYS A 194 -5.75 22.26 -15.36
CA LYS A 194 -7.02 22.58 -16.02
C LYS A 194 -7.30 21.58 -17.14
N THR A 195 -6.28 21.24 -17.93
CA THR A 195 -6.38 20.29 -19.04
C THR A 195 -6.86 18.92 -18.58
N SER A 196 -6.23 18.33 -17.55
CA SER A 196 -6.63 17.02 -17.02
C SER A 196 -8.04 17.02 -16.44
N ASN A 197 -8.42 18.10 -15.72
CA ASN A 197 -9.75 18.20 -15.14
C ASN A 197 -10.84 18.33 -16.21
N TYR A 198 -10.61 19.10 -17.27
CA TYR A 198 -11.55 19.16 -18.39
C TYR A 198 -11.62 17.84 -19.17
N ALA A 199 -10.49 17.23 -19.49
CA ALA A 199 -10.46 15.95 -20.20
C ALA A 199 -11.19 14.85 -19.42
N MET A 200 -11.07 14.84 -18.08
CA MET A 200 -11.78 13.91 -17.20
C MET A 200 -13.31 14.07 -17.31
N CYS A 201 -13.81 15.29 -17.50
CA CYS A 201 -15.24 15.57 -17.65
C CYS A 201 -15.76 15.31 -19.05
N GLU A 202 -14.92 15.46 -20.08
CA GLU A 202 -15.33 15.39 -21.48
C GLU A 202 -15.05 14.05 -22.17
N CYS A 203 -14.29 13.15 -21.52
CA CYS A 203 -14.01 11.83 -22.09
C CYS A 203 -15.28 10.98 -22.19
N ASP A 204 -15.38 10.17 -23.24
CA ASP A 204 -16.44 9.17 -23.38
C ASP A 204 -16.05 7.81 -22.80
N LEU A 205 -14.74 7.61 -22.56
CA LEU A 205 -14.19 6.45 -21.88
C LEU A 205 -13.02 6.84 -20.98
N LEU A 206 -13.13 6.57 -19.68
CA LEU A 206 -12.04 6.71 -18.73
C LEU A 206 -11.39 5.33 -18.50
N ILE A 207 -10.10 5.22 -18.86
CA ILE A 207 -9.29 4.02 -18.64
C ILE A 207 -8.46 4.24 -17.36
N THR A 208 -8.77 3.51 -16.30
CA THR A 208 -8.12 3.69 -15.00
C THR A 208 -7.12 2.58 -14.74
N LEU A 209 -5.84 2.93 -14.61
CA LEU A 209 -4.73 1.99 -14.43
C LEU A 209 -4.10 2.17 -13.05
N GLY A 210 -4.30 1.20 -12.16
CA GLY A 210 -3.70 1.21 -10.83
C GLY A 210 -4.11 2.39 -9.94
N ALA A 211 -5.20 3.08 -10.26
CA ALA A 211 -5.73 4.18 -9.46
C ALA A 211 -6.87 3.70 -8.55
N ARG A 212 -7.14 4.50 -7.53
CA ARG A 212 -8.25 4.32 -6.60
C ARG A 212 -9.10 5.59 -6.60
N PHE A 213 -10.41 5.41 -6.68
CA PHE A 213 -11.36 6.50 -6.47
C PHE A 213 -11.67 6.61 -4.97
N SER A 214 -11.37 7.75 -4.36
CA SER A 214 -11.58 8.01 -2.93
C SER A 214 -12.04 9.45 -2.72
#